data_f0c45cb1eff459595a6f0347586429fb
#
_entry.id   f0c45cb1eff459595a6f0347586429fb
#
_cell.length_a   1.000
_cell.length_b   1.000
_cell.length_c   1.000
_cell.angle_alpha   90.00
_cell.angle_beta   90.00
_cell.angle_gamma   90.00
#
_symmetry.space_group_name_H-M   'P 1'
#
loop_
_entity.id
_entity.type
_entity.pdbx_description
1 polymer ?
#
loop_
_entity_poly.entity_id
_entity_poly.type
_entity_poly.pdbx_seq_one_letter_code
_entity_poly.pdbx_strand_id
1 'polypeptide(L)'
;MSDQDKSYSYKDVGVDIDAGNALVDAIKPAAASTKRSGCDAGLGGFGALFDLKAAGFEDPILVSGTDGVGTKLKVAIESGKHDTVGIDLVAMCVNDLIVQGAEPLFFLDYYATGRLTIEVGKAIIEGIAEGCRQSNAALIGGETAEMPGMYSDGDYDLAGFCVGAVERSRVIDGKSVGEGDVVLGLASSGVHSNGFSLVRKLVEVSGGDYNAPCTFEDGKTMGEALLEPTKIYVKSCLAALKADCVKGLSHITGGGFVENIPRVLPDGVTVDVDASGWTLPPVFDWLRVTGNITPLEMAKTFNCGIGMAVIVPADKVAEATKIFEDHGETVYHIGTVRAKKAQEPSTTVNGSAGSWGYPDAWTAKSAH
;
A
#
# COMPACT_ATOMS: atom_id res chain seq x y z
N MET A 1 0.04 -34.16 -43.75
CA MET A 1 -0.94 -33.05 -43.70
C MET A 1 -0.12 -31.78 -43.69
N SER A 2 -0.32 -30.91 -44.67
CA SER A 2 0.40 -29.63 -44.71
C SER A 2 -0.20 -28.69 -43.63
N ASP A 3 0.61 -27.80 -43.06
CA ASP A 3 0.17 -26.81 -42.09
C ASP A 3 -1.01 -25.88 -42.57
N GLN A 4 -1.32 -25.99 -43.86
CA GLN A 4 -2.41 -25.22 -44.50
C GLN A 4 -3.83 -25.76 -44.26
N ASP A 5 -3.99 -27.00 -43.73
CA ASP A 5 -5.29 -27.60 -43.43
C ASP A 5 -5.67 -27.56 -41.94
N LYS A 6 -4.84 -26.92 -41.08
CA LYS A 6 -5.06 -26.83 -39.64
C LYS A 6 -5.94 -25.62 -39.35
N SER A 7 -7.12 -25.84 -38.75
CA SER A 7 -7.93 -24.79 -38.16
C SER A 7 -7.33 -24.41 -36.80
N TYR A 8 -6.92 -23.15 -36.65
CA TYR A 8 -6.40 -22.63 -35.37
C TYR A 8 -7.55 -22.02 -34.57
N SER A 9 -7.55 -22.29 -33.26
CA SER A 9 -8.41 -21.66 -32.28
C SER A 9 -7.62 -20.70 -31.37
N TYR A 10 -8.32 -19.82 -30.67
CA TYR A 10 -7.70 -18.93 -29.69
C TYR A 10 -6.98 -19.71 -28.59
N LYS A 11 -7.53 -20.88 -28.20
CA LYS A 11 -6.93 -21.82 -27.23
C LYS A 11 -5.60 -22.43 -27.70
N ASP A 12 -5.45 -22.66 -29.00
CA ASP A 12 -4.21 -23.20 -29.59
C ASP A 12 -3.04 -22.21 -29.50
N VAL A 13 -3.33 -20.92 -29.30
CA VAL A 13 -2.33 -19.85 -29.16
C VAL A 13 -2.25 -19.29 -27.74
N GLY A 14 -2.86 -20.00 -26.76
CA GLY A 14 -2.63 -19.75 -25.34
C GLY A 14 -3.67 -18.89 -24.64
N VAL A 15 -4.84 -18.59 -25.28
CA VAL A 15 -5.94 -17.85 -24.67
C VAL A 15 -7.16 -18.74 -24.53
N ASP A 16 -7.61 -18.99 -23.29
CA ASP A 16 -8.76 -19.86 -22.97
C ASP A 16 -9.96 -19.05 -22.47
N ILE A 17 -10.89 -18.71 -23.37
CA ILE A 17 -12.10 -17.95 -23.04
C ILE A 17 -12.97 -18.67 -21.99
N ASP A 18 -13.01 -20.01 -22.02
CA ASP A 18 -13.82 -20.78 -21.07
C ASP A 18 -13.21 -20.70 -19.66
N ALA A 19 -11.88 -20.69 -19.54
CA ALA A 19 -11.18 -20.48 -18.28
C ALA A 19 -11.44 -19.06 -17.74
N GLY A 20 -11.41 -18.04 -18.60
CA GLY A 20 -11.77 -16.66 -18.24
C GLY A 20 -13.20 -16.56 -17.69
N ASN A 21 -14.19 -17.16 -18.37
CA ASN A 21 -15.58 -17.17 -17.92
C ASN A 21 -15.72 -17.93 -16.57
N ALA A 22 -15.03 -19.05 -16.40
CA ALA A 22 -15.05 -19.81 -15.17
C ALA A 22 -14.44 -19.04 -13.98
N LEU A 23 -13.37 -18.26 -14.23
CA LEU A 23 -12.82 -17.37 -13.21
C LEU A 23 -13.84 -16.29 -12.82
N VAL A 24 -14.47 -15.62 -13.80
CA VAL A 24 -15.51 -14.60 -13.54
C VAL A 24 -16.63 -15.19 -12.67
N ASP A 25 -17.10 -16.39 -12.95
CA ASP A 25 -18.14 -17.04 -12.12
C ASP A 25 -17.62 -17.33 -10.70
N ALA A 26 -16.37 -17.76 -10.57
CA ALA A 26 -15.77 -18.11 -9.28
C ALA A 26 -15.56 -16.88 -8.35
N ILE A 27 -15.34 -15.68 -8.91
CA ILE A 27 -15.07 -14.46 -8.14
C ILE A 27 -16.32 -13.62 -7.82
N LYS A 28 -17.48 -13.89 -8.46
CA LYS A 28 -18.73 -13.15 -8.20
C LYS A 28 -19.12 -13.06 -6.72
N PRO A 29 -19.00 -14.12 -5.90
CA PRO A 29 -19.31 -14.04 -4.47
C PRO A 29 -18.37 -13.08 -3.71
N ALA A 30 -17.08 -13.10 -4.04
CA ALA A 30 -16.08 -12.23 -3.43
C ALA A 30 -16.39 -10.75 -3.73
N ALA A 31 -16.62 -10.41 -4.99
CA ALA A 31 -17.00 -9.04 -5.39
C ALA A 31 -18.34 -8.62 -4.74
N ALA A 32 -19.34 -9.49 -4.72
CA ALA A 32 -20.62 -9.20 -4.09
C ALA A 32 -20.51 -8.91 -2.59
N SER A 33 -19.52 -9.48 -1.89
CA SER A 33 -19.26 -9.25 -0.47
C SER A 33 -18.76 -7.84 -0.15
N THR A 34 -18.32 -7.09 -1.15
CA THR A 34 -17.78 -5.72 -1.02
C THR A 34 -18.83 -4.63 -1.27
N LYS A 35 -20.09 -4.98 -1.53
CA LYS A 35 -21.16 -4.02 -1.83
C LYS A 35 -21.31 -2.98 -0.73
N ARG A 36 -21.52 -1.74 -1.16
CA ARG A 36 -21.79 -0.61 -0.28
C ARG A 36 -22.84 0.32 -0.88
N SER A 37 -23.29 1.31 -0.10
CA SER A 37 -24.19 2.37 -0.59
C SER A 37 -23.59 3.10 -1.79
N GLY A 38 -24.41 3.37 -2.80
CA GLY A 38 -24.00 3.95 -4.07
C GLY A 38 -23.58 2.95 -5.15
N CYS A 39 -23.33 1.69 -4.78
CA CYS A 39 -22.93 0.65 -5.72
C CYS A 39 -24.04 -0.38 -5.92
N ASP A 40 -24.69 -0.33 -7.10
CA ASP A 40 -25.72 -1.33 -7.48
C ASP A 40 -25.23 -2.33 -8.56
N ALA A 41 -24.03 -2.16 -9.07
CA ALA A 41 -23.52 -2.94 -10.21
C ALA A 41 -23.16 -4.38 -9.79
N GLY A 42 -23.60 -5.34 -10.60
CA GLY A 42 -23.04 -6.68 -10.66
C GLY A 42 -21.87 -6.73 -11.64
N LEU A 43 -20.94 -7.70 -11.48
CA LEU A 43 -19.88 -7.96 -12.46
C LEU A 43 -20.47 -8.45 -13.79
N GLY A 44 -19.82 -8.07 -14.92
CA GLY A 44 -20.13 -8.56 -16.26
C GLY A 44 -20.76 -7.55 -17.22
N GLY A 45 -20.93 -6.29 -16.81
CA GLY A 45 -21.26 -5.17 -17.71
C GLY A 45 -20.02 -4.56 -18.35
N PHE A 46 -20.19 -3.73 -19.38
CA PHE A 46 -19.10 -2.96 -20.00
C PHE A 46 -18.53 -1.88 -19.07
N GLY A 47 -19.27 -1.47 -18.05
CA GLY A 47 -18.85 -0.49 -17.05
C GLY A 47 -19.72 -0.61 -15.81
N ALA A 48 -19.24 -0.03 -14.73
CA ALA A 48 -19.93 -0.02 -13.45
C ALA A 48 -20.43 1.40 -13.13
N LEU A 49 -21.59 1.49 -12.49
CA LEU A 49 -22.18 2.75 -12.06
C LEU A 49 -21.98 2.91 -10.55
N PHE A 50 -21.69 4.15 -10.13
CA PHE A 50 -21.62 4.52 -8.72
C PHE A 50 -22.38 5.82 -8.48
N ASP A 51 -23.34 5.79 -7.56
CA ASP A 51 -24.17 6.96 -7.22
C ASP A 51 -23.61 7.66 -5.96
N LEU A 52 -22.94 8.79 -6.18
CA LEU A 52 -22.35 9.60 -5.11
C LEU A 52 -23.41 10.15 -4.13
N LYS A 53 -24.60 10.48 -4.62
CA LYS A 53 -25.68 10.98 -3.78
C LYS A 53 -26.24 9.87 -2.87
N ALA A 54 -26.42 8.67 -3.40
CA ALA A 54 -26.80 7.51 -2.60
C ALA A 54 -25.70 7.10 -1.59
N ALA A 55 -24.43 7.42 -1.87
CA ALA A 55 -23.33 7.26 -0.93
C ALA A 55 -23.23 8.37 0.13
N GLY A 56 -24.09 9.41 0.06
CA GLY A 56 -24.22 10.46 1.09
C GLY A 56 -23.42 11.73 0.84
N PHE A 57 -22.86 11.94 -0.36
CA PHE A 57 -22.11 13.13 -0.72
C PHE A 57 -23.01 14.25 -1.25
N GLU A 58 -22.68 15.51 -0.88
CA GLU A 58 -23.43 16.72 -1.29
C GLU A 58 -22.67 17.57 -2.31
N ASP A 59 -21.40 17.91 -2.07
CA ASP A 59 -20.48 18.65 -2.98
C ASP A 59 -19.12 17.95 -3.07
N PRO A 60 -19.08 16.70 -3.60
CA PRO A 60 -17.85 15.91 -3.62
C PRO A 60 -16.84 16.37 -4.66
N ILE A 61 -15.57 16.26 -4.29
CA ILE A 61 -14.44 16.16 -5.23
C ILE A 61 -14.07 14.69 -5.33
N LEU A 62 -13.93 14.19 -6.56
CA LEU A 62 -13.41 12.85 -6.81
C LEU A 62 -11.89 12.85 -6.70
N VAL A 63 -11.36 11.83 -6.05
CA VAL A 63 -9.94 11.53 -5.96
C VAL A 63 -9.71 10.15 -6.55
N SER A 64 -8.76 10.02 -7.44
CA SER A 64 -8.45 8.74 -8.07
C SER A 64 -6.95 8.45 -7.99
N GLY A 65 -6.62 7.18 -7.85
CA GLY A 65 -5.25 6.68 -7.83
C GLY A 65 -5.15 5.35 -8.54
N THR A 66 -3.98 5.08 -9.09
CA THR A 66 -3.63 3.79 -9.67
C THR A 66 -2.27 3.36 -9.15
N ASP A 67 -2.14 2.10 -8.81
CA ASP A 67 -0.88 1.51 -8.35
C ASP A 67 -0.82 0.03 -8.68
N GLY A 68 0.34 -0.58 -8.49
CA GLY A 68 0.59 -2.00 -8.59
C GLY A 68 1.15 -2.57 -7.28
N VAL A 69 1.45 -3.86 -7.28
CA VAL A 69 2.13 -4.52 -6.14
C VAL A 69 3.65 -4.50 -6.32
N GLY A 70 4.11 -4.42 -7.55
CA GLY A 70 5.53 -4.44 -7.89
C GLY A 70 6.18 -5.81 -7.68
N THR A 71 7.49 -5.82 -7.44
CA THR A 71 8.27 -7.07 -7.43
C THR A 71 8.05 -7.96 -6.20
N LYS A 72 7.19 -7.56 -5.26
CA LYS A 72 6.65 -8.47 -4.22
C LYS A 72 5.91 -9.65 -4.84
N LEU A 73 5.29 -9.46 -6.03
CA LEU A 73 4.64 -10.54 -6.79
C LEU A 73 5.59 -11.72 -7.07
N LYS A 74 6.88 -11.46 -7.29
CA LYS A 74 7.86 -12.56 -7.51
C LYS A 74 8.03 -13.42 -6.26
N VAL A 75 7.92 -12.83 -5.05
CA VAL A 75 7.94 -13.61 -3.81
C VAL A 75 6.69 -14.49 -3.73
N ALA A 76 5.51 -13.95 -4.08
CA ALA A 76 4.28 -14.74 -4.13
C ALA A 76 4.34 -15.90 -5.13
N ILE A 77 4.88 -15.64 -6.34
CA ILE A 77 5.03 -16.64 -7.40
C ILE A 77 5.99 -17.74 -6.95
N GLU A 78 7.18 -17.38 -6.42
CA GLU A 78 8.21 -18.31 -6.04
C GLU A 78 7.88 -19.12 -4.77
N SER A 79 7.07 -18.56 -3.85
CA SER A 79 6.57 -19.25 -2.66
C SER A 79 5.25 -20.01 -2.88
N GLY A 80 4.56 -19.76 -4.01
CA GLY A 80 3.25 -20.33 -4.31
C GLY A 80 2.11 -19.77 -3.44
N LYS A 81 2.27 -18.57 -2.86
CA LYS A 81 1.29 -17.92 -1.97
C LYS A 81 0.75 -16.66 -2.63
N HIS A 82 -0.52 -16.69 -3.03
CA HIS A 82 -1.14 -15.65 -3.86
C HIS A 82 -2.27 -14.89 -3.18
N ASP A 83 -2.68 -15.30 -1.99
CA ASP A 83 -3.89 -14.85 -1.31
C ASP A 83 -3.77 -13.47 -0.64
N THR A 84 -2.54 -12.97 -0.42
CA THR A 84 -2.31 -11.68 0.25
C THR A 84 -2.02 -10.52 -0.70
N VAL A 85 -1.48 -10.79 -1.89
CA VAL A 85 -1.06 -9.72 -2.82
C VAL A 85 -2.21 -8.87 -3.36
N GLY A 86 -3.43 -9.41 -3.35
CA GLY A 86 -4.63 -8.64 -3.64
C GLY A 86 -4.93 -7.57 -2.59
N ILE A 87 -4.64 -7.85 -1.31
CA ILE A 87 -4.74 -6.86 -0.22
C ILE A 87 -3.70 -5.77 -0.43
N ASP A 88 -2.46 -6.13 -0.79
CA ASP A 88 -1.41 -5.17 -1.13
C ASP A 88 -1.85 -4.21 -2.23
N LEU A 89 -2.42 -4.74 -3.32
CA LEU A 89 -2.89 -3.94 -4.45
C LEU A 89 -3.91 -2.88 -4.02
N VAL A 90 -4.91 -3.30 -3.24
CA VAL A 90 -5.93 -2.36 -2.73
C VAL A 90 -5.31 -1.36 -1.78
N ALA A 91 -4.48 -1.81 -0.83
CA ALA A 91 -3.85 -0.96 0.16
C ALA A 91 -3.01 0.17 -0.46
N MET A 92 -2.21 -0.14 -1.49
CA MET A 92 -1.40 0.86 -2.19
C MET A 92 -2.26 1.96 -2.79
N CYS A 93 -3.41 1.61 -3.38
CA CYS A 93 -4.33 2.58 -3.97
C CYS A 93 -5.12 3.37 -2.90
N VAL A 94 -5.75 2.70 -1.94
CA VAL A 94 -6.68 3.37 -1.00
C VAL A 94 -5.96 4.21 0.05
N ASN A 95 -4.74 3.83 0.46
CA ASN A 95 -3.94 4.63 1.36
C ASN A 95 -3.48 5.94 0.70
N ASP A 96 -3.26 5.95 -0.62
CA ASP A 96 -2.94 7.17 -1.36
C ASP A 96 -4.16 8.09 -1.54
N LEU A 97 -5.38 7.53 -1.59
CA LEU A 97 -6.59 8.35 -1.62
C LEU A 97 -6.86 9.03 -0.28
N ILE A 98 -6.70 8.29 0.83
CA ILE A 98 -7.01 8.83 2.16
C ILE A 98 -6.10 9.98 2.57
N VAL A 99 -4.87 10.09 2.01
CA VAL A 99 -3.97 11.20 2.34
C VAL A 99 -4.52 12.57 1.91
N GLN A 100 -5.48 12.59 0.99
CA GLN A 100 -6.21 13.79 0.58
C GLN A 100 -7.57 13.95 1.30
N GLY A 101 -7.86 13.08 2.25
CA GLY A 101 -9.12 13.06 3.00
C GLY A 101 -10.25 12.32 2.28
N ALA A 102 -9.98 11.65 1.15
CA ALA A 102 -10.99 10.98 0.36
C ALA A 102 -11.34 9.59 0.92
N GLU A 103 -12.64 9.35 1.08
CA GLU A 103 -13.17 8.02 1.36
C GLU A 103 -13.13 7.18 0.08
N PRO A 104 -12.45 6.00 0.06
CA PRO A 104 -12.49 5.08 -1.07
C PRO A 104 -13.93 4.61 -1.34
N LEU A 105 -14.37 4.65 -2.58
CA LEU A 105 -15.73 4.30 -2.98
C LEU A 105 -15.77 2.99 -3.73
N PHE A 106 -14.93 2.86 -4.76
CA PHE A 106 -14.88 1.66 -5.58
C PHE A 106 -13.48 1.40 -6.13
N PHE A 107 -13.27 0.15 -6.47
CA PHE A 107 -12.02 -0.40 -6.94
C PHE A 107 -12.23 -1.19 -8.23
N LEU A 108 -11.25 -1.12 -9.12
CA LEU A 108 -11.14 -1.90 -10.34
C LEU A 108 -9.73 -2.49 -10.39
N ASP A 109 -9.60 -3.74 -10.82
CA ASP A 109 -8.31 -4.40 -10.99
C ASP A 109 -8.01 -4.74 -12.44
N TYR A 110 -6.73 -4.89 -12.74
CA TYR A 110 -6.24 -5.49 -13.97
C TYR A 110 -5.27 -6.61 -13.60
N TYR A 111 -5.64 -7.84 -13.93
CA TYR A 111 -4.84 -9.03 -13.74
C TYR A 111 -4.34 -9.53 -15.10
N ALA A 112 -3.03 -9.44 -15.35
CA ALA A 112 -2.38 -9.90 -16.57
C ALA A 112 -1.46 -11.08 -16.26
N THR A 113 -1.57 -12.15 -17.04
CA THR A 113 -0.76 -13.38 -16.84
C THR A 113 -0.36 -13.98 -18.19
N GLY A 114 0.71 -14.78 -18.20
CA GLY A 114 1.10 -15.55 -19.38
C GLY A 114 0.10 -16.64 -19.72
N ARG A 115 -0.41 -17.32 -18.69
CA ARG A 115 -1.44 -18.35 -18.76
C ARG A 115 -2.32 -18.31 -17.51
N LEU A 116 -3.61 -18.32 -17.69
CA LEU A 116 -4.58 -18.27 -16.60
C LEU A 116 -4.64 -19.61 -15.84
N THR A 117 -4.44 -19.52 -14.53
CA THR A 117 -4.71 -20.60 -13.58
C THR A 117 -5.84 -20.10 -12.68
N ILE A 118 -7.00 -20.76 -12.74
CA ILE A 118 -8.24 -20.31 -12.08
C ILE A 118 -8.03 -20.16 -10.57
N GLU A 119 -7.36 -21.13 -9.92
CA GLU A 119 -7.10 -21.15 -8.49
C GLU A 119 -6.24 -19.95 -8.05
N VAL A 120 -5.21 -19.61 -8.84
CA VAL A 120 -4.34 -18.46 -8.58
C VAL A 120 -5.11 -17.16 -8.76
N GLY A 121 -5.80 -17.00 -9.90
CA GLY A 121 -6.62 -15.81 -10.16
C GLY A 121 -7.69 -15.60 -9.10
N LYS A 122 -8.38 -16.68 -8.68
CA LYS A 122 -9.37 -16.64 -7.61
C LYS A 122 -8.76 -16.18 -6.28
N ALA A 123 -7.62 -16.74 -5.87
CA ALA A 123 -6.96 -16.36 -4.61
C ALA A 123 -6.57 -14.87 -4.62
N ILE A 124 -6.04 -14.37 -5.74
CA ILE A 124 -5.70 -12.95 -5.92
C ILE A 124 -6.95 -12.06 -5.77
N ILE A 125 -8.03 -12.39 -6.49
CA ILE A 125 -9.27 -11.57 -6.46
C ILE A 125 -9.98 -11.66 -5.10
N GLU A 126 -9.92 -12.78 -4.40
CA GLU A 126 -10.39 -12.90 -3.01
C GLU A 126 -9.60 -11.98 -2.06
N GLY A 127 -8.27 -11.87 -2.26
CA GLY A 127 -7.42 -10.90 -1.57
C GLY A 127 -7.78 -9.45 -1.90
N ILE A 128 -8.08 -9.13 -3.16
CA ILE A 128 -8.57 -7.80 -3.57
C ILE A 128 -9.90 -7.49 -2.87
N ALA A 129 -10.84 -8.43 -2.86
CA ALA A 129 -12.11 -8.26 -2.19
C ALA A 129 -11.94 -8.05 -0.67
N GLU A 130 -10.96 -8.73 -0.05
CA GLU A 130 -10.63 -8.51 1.37
C GLU A 130 -10.10 -7.09 1.61
N GLY A 131 -9.15 -6.61 0.80
CA GLY A 131 -8.68 -5.23 0.86
C GLY A 131 -9.82 -4.21 0.68
N CYS A 132 -10.75 -4.48 -0.24
CA CYS A 132 -11.94 -3.66 -0.44
C CYS A 132 -12.85 -3.65 0.80
N ARG A 133 -13.08 -4.78 1.48
CA ARG A 133 -13.83 -4.84 2.75
C ARG A 133 -13.15 -4.04 3.86
N GLN A 134 -11.83 -4.15 3.97
CA GLN A 134 -11.06 -3.41 4.97
C GLN A 134 -11.17 -1.90 4.74
N SER A 135 -11.14 -1.44 3.49
CA SER A 135 -11.23 -0.01 3.12
C SER A 135 -12.66 0.48 2.92
N ASN A 136 -13.67 -0.37 3.02
CA ASN A 136 -15.07 -0.07 2.69
C ASN A 136 -15.27 0.40 1.23
N ALA A 137 -14.43 -0.04 0.30
CA ALA A 137 -14.60 0.16 -1.13
C ALA A 137 -15.37 -1.01 -1.76
N ALA A 138 -16.08 -0.77 -2.85
CA ALA A 138 -16.75 -1.82 -3.62
C ALA A 138 -15.85 -2.28 -4.77
N LEU A 139 -15.60 -3.59 -4.89
CA LEU A 139 -15.01 -4.18 -6.08
C LEU A 139 -16.09 -4.26 -7.16
N ILE A 140 -16.11 -3.32 -8.10
CA ILE A 140 -17.21 -3.14 -9.06
C ILE A 140 -16.90 -3.61 -10.48
N GLY A 141 -15.65 -3.98 -10.74
CA GLY A 141 -15.20 -4.44 -12.04
C GLY A 141 -13.72 -4.73 -12.03
N GLY A 142 -13.24 -5.15 -13.17
CA GLY A 142 -11.84 -5.47 -13.42
C GLY A 142 -11.67 -6.10 -14.79
N GLU A 143 -10.44 -6.47 -15.11
CA GLU A 143 -10.07 -7.13 -16.37
C GLU A 143 -9.08 -8.26 -16.06
N THR A 144 -9.28 -9.40 -16.71
CA THR A 144 -8.31 -10.50 -16.68
C THR A 144 -7.83 -10.75 -18.09
N ALA A 145 -6.52 -10.65 -18.34
CA ALA A 145 -5.89 -10.81 -19.63
C ALA A 145 -4.88 -11.95 -19.65
N GLU A 146 -5.09 -12.93 -20.53
CA GLU A 146 -4.04 -13.88 -20.91
C GLU A 146 -3.19 -13.26 -22.00
N MET A 147 -1.89 -13.16 -21.77
CA MET A 147 -0.92 -12.51 -22.66
C MET A 147 0.28 -13.42 -22.90
N PRO A 148 0.06 -14.54 -23.61
CA PRO A 148 1.13 -15.51 -23.91
C PRO A 148 2.26 -14.83 -24.70
N GLY A 149 3.50 -15.06 -24.26
CA GLY A 149 4.68 -14.45 -24.86
C GLY A 149 5.05 -13.06 -24.32
N MET A 150 4.15 -12.35 -23.61
CA MET A 150 4.50 -11.16 -22.82
C MET A 150 4.90 -11.54 -21.38
N TYR A 151 4.17 -12.46 -20.77
CA TYR A 151 4.50 -13.04 -19.48
C TYR A 151 4.88 -14.49 -19.66
N SER A 152 5.80 -14.99 -18.83
CA SER A 152 6.13 -16.41 -18.76
C SER A 152 4.98 -17.17 -18.10
N ASP A 153 4.93 -18.51 -18.32
CA ASP A 153 3.95 -19.33 -17.63
C ASP A 153 4.15 -19.24 -16.11
N GLY A 154 3.06 -18.95 -15.38
CA GLY A 154 3.08 -18.74 -13.94
C GLY A 154 3.43 -17.31 -13.50
N ASP A 155 3.96 -16.46 -14.38
CA ASP A 155 4.14 -15.04 -14.09
C ASP A 155 2.84 -14.26 -14.31
N TYR A 156 2.64 -13.25 -13.47
CA TYR A 156 1.52 -12.31 -13.58
C TYR A 156 1.89 -10.93 -13.06
N ASP A 157 1.08 -9.95 -13.45
CA ASP A 157 1.15 -8.59 -12.94
C ASP A 157 -0.25 -8.11 -12.54
N LEU A 158 -0.27 -7.16 -11.58
CA LEU A 158 -1.49 -6.60 -11.02
C LEU A 158 -1.42 -5.08 -11.07
N ALA A 159 -2.48 -4.46 -11.57
CA ALA A 159 -2.70 -3.04 -11.45
C ALA A 159 -4.08 -2.77 -10.85
N GLY A 160 -4.16 -1.80 -9.95
CA GLY A 160 -5.38 -1.35 -9.31
C GLY A 160 -5.72 0.07 -9.70
N PHE A 161 -7.00 0.37 -9.76
CA PHE A 161 -7.54 1.71 -9.93
C PHE A 161 -8.64 1.93 -8.89
N CYS A 162 -8.43 2.91 -8.03
CA CYS A 162 -9.38 3.27 -6.99
C CYS A 162 -9.92 4.68 -7.21
N VAL A 163 -11.21 4.86 -6.95
CA VAL A 163 -11.86 6.18 -6.91
C VAL A 163 -12.48 6.36 -5.54
N GLY A 164 -12.18 7.51 -4.95
CA GLY A 164 -12.78 7.98 -3.71
C GLY A 164 -13.39 9.36 -3.88
N ALA A 165 -14.04 9.84 -2.85
CA ALA A 165 -14.58 11.18 -2.81
C ALA A 165 -14.34 11.83 -1.44
N VAL A 166 -14.25 13.14 -1.48
CA VAL A 166 -14.17 14.00 -0.29
C VAL A 166 -15.04 15.24 -0.52
N GLU A 167 -15.77 15.68 0.52
CA GLU A 167 -16.46 16.96 0.43
C GLU A 167 -15.46 18.08 0.17
N ARG A 168 -15.78 19.01 -0.72
CA ARG A 168 -14.88 20.11 -1.13
C ARG A 168 -14.30 20.88 0.05
N SER A 169 -15.08 21.08 1.09
CA SER A 169 -14.68 21.79 2.31
C SER A 169 -13.76 20.98 3.23
N ARG A 170 -13.56 19.69 2.96
CA ARG A 170 -12.79 18.75 3.81
C ARG A 170 -11.54 18.18 3.13
N VAL A 171 -11.19 18.70 1.97
CA VAL A 171 -9.96 18.29 1.27
C VAL A 171 -8.74 18.60 2.14
N ILE A 172 -7.90 17.60 2.32
CA ILE A 172 -6.58 17.74 2.97
C ILE A 172 -5.56 18.10 1.91
N ASP A 173 -5.04 19.31 1.97
CA ASP A 173 -4.03 19.83 1.03
C ASP A 173 -2.72 20.27 1.71
N GLY A 174 -2.57 19.99 3.00
CA GLY A 174 -1.40 20.30 3.80
C GLY A 174 -1.20 21.78 4.14
N LYS A 175 -1.98 22.72 3.57
CA LYS A 175 -1.78 24.18 3.77
C LYS A 175 -1.96 24.64 5.21
N SER A 176 -2.70 23.90 6.02
CA SER A 176 -2.92 24.20 7.44
C SER A 176 -1.80 23.67 8.36
N VAL A 177 -0.85 22.92 7.83
CA VAL A 177 0.32 22.43 8.58
C VAL A 177 1.22 23.62 8.94
N GLY A 178 1.66 23.68 10.19
CA GLY A 178 2.46 24.80 10.67
C GLY A 178 3.41 24.42 11.80
N GLU A 179 4.24 25.40 12.19
CA GLU A 179 5.18 25.25 13.30
C GLU A 179 4.46 24.88 14.59
N GLY A 180 4.99 23.87 15.30
CA GLY A 180 4.45 23.34 16.55
C GLY A 180 3.51 22.16 16.35
N ASP A 181 3.12 21.83 15.11
CA ASP A 181 2.37 20.60 14.85
C ASP A 181 3.25 19.36 15.12
N VAL A 182 2.59 18.28 15.51
CA VAL A 182 3.23 17.02 15.88
C VAL A 182 3.07 16.00 14.78
N VAL A 183 4.10 15.19 14.56
CA VAL A 183 4.06 14.07 13.63
C VAL A 183 3.90 12.77 14.39
N LEU A 184 2.76 12.12 14.21
CA LEU A 184 2.50 10.77 14.67
C LEU A 184 2.84 9.77 13.57
N GLY A 185 3.36 8.60 13.94
CA GLY A 185 3.59 7.48 13.04
C GLY A 185 2.66 6.33 13.38
N LEU A 186 1.94 5.82 12.39
CA LEU A 186 1.17 4.59 12.53
C LEU A 186 2.02 3.41 12.08
N ALA A 187 2.10 2.37 12.94
CA ALA A 187 2.92 1.20 12.67
C ALA A 187 2.55 0.52 11.34
N SER A 188 3.56 0.11 10.60
CA SER A 188 3.38 -0.79 9.45
C SER A 188 3.23 -2.24 9.91
N SER A 189 2.67 -3.09 9.04
CA SER A 189 2.62 -4.55 9.24
C SER A 189 3.94 -5.25 8.86
N GLY A 190 4.82 -4.56 8.16
CA GLY A 190 6.06 -5.09 7.60
C GLY A 190 6.60 -4.20 6.50
N VAL A 191 7.24 -4.80 5.50
CA VAL A 191 7.85 -4.08 4.36
C VAL A 191 6.80 -3.36 3.50
N HIS A 192 5.53 -3.79 3.58
CA HIS A 192 4.45 -3.40 2.67
C HIS A 192 4.73 -3.86 1.24
N SER A 193 4.66 -2.97 0.24
CA SER A 193 4.88 -3.33 -1.17
C SER A 193 6.03 -2.57 -1.81
N ASN A 194 6.88 -1.90 -1.01
CA ASN A 194 8.00 -1.10 -1.54
C ASN A 194 9.36 -1.72 -1.19
N GLY A 195 10.36 -1.48 -2.03
CA GLY A 195 11.72 -1.96 -1.81
C GLY A 195 11.95 -3.44 -2.12
N PHE A 196 10.98 -4.16 -2.68
CA PHE A 196 11.06 -5.62 -2.89
C PHE A 196 12.13 -6.06 -3.89
N SER A 197 12.60 -5.21 -4.79
CA SER A 197 13.76 -5.54 -5.62
C SER A 197 15.02 -5.74 -4.76
N LEU A 198 15.20 -4.88 -3.74
CA LEU A 198 16.30 -5.01 -2.78
C LEU A 198 16.06 -6.20 -1.83
N VAL A 199 14.85 -6.35 -1.27
CA VAL A 199 14.49 -7.49 -0.41
C VAL A 199 14.82 -8.82 -1.09
N ARG A 200 14.36 -9.02 -2.31
CA ARG A 200 14.64 -10.25 -3.11
C ARG A 200 16.12 -10.48 -3.31
N LYS A 201 16.88 -9.40 -3.61
CA LYS A 201 18.33 -9.51 -3.74
C LYS A 201 18.99 -9.93 -2.43
N LEU A 202 18.49 -9.45 -1.29
CA LEU A 202 19.02 -9.82 0.02
C LEU A 202 18.67 -11.26 0.40
N VAL A 203 17.50 -11.76 0.04
CA VAL A 203 17.18 -13.19 0.17
C VAL A 203 18.15 -14.04 -0.65
N GLU A 204 18.39 -13.68 -1.92
CA GLU A 204 19.33 -14.38 -2.79
C GLU A 204 20.76 -14.42 -2.21
N VAL A 205 21.31 -13.27 -1.79
CA VAL A 205 22.69 -13.20 -1.28
C VAL A 205 22.87 -13.84 0.10
N SER A 206 21.81 -13.95 0.89
CA SER A 206 21.81 -14.69 2.15
C SER A 206 21.75 -16.21 1.95
N GLY A 207 21.59 -16.67 0.71
CA GLY A 207 21.33 -18.08 0.39
C GLY A 207 19.96 -18.57 0.85
N GLY A 208 19.01 -17.64 1.05
CA GLY A 208 17.67 -17.93 1.55
C GLY A 208 16.77 -18.59 0.49
N ASP A 209 15.81 -19.35 1.00
CA ASP A 209 14.71 -19.96 0.26
C ASP A 209 13.39 -19.44 0.88
N TYR A 210 12.45 -19.01 0.05
CA TYR A 210 11.14 -18.50 0.53
C TYR A 210 10.33 -19.55 1.31
N ASN A 211 10.58 -20.82 1.09
CA ASN A 211 9.90 -21.91 1.79
C ASN A 211 10.67 -22.38 3.05
N ALA A 212 11.88 -21.86 3.30
CA ALA A 212 12.63 -22.12 4.51
C ALA A 212 12.08 -21.35 5.71
N PRO A 213 12.34 -21.80 6.96
CA PRO A 213 11.98 -21.04 8.15
C PRO A 213 12.52 -19.62 8.13
N CYS A 214 11.70 -18.65 8.52
CA CYS A 214 12.10 -17.24 8.62
C CYS A 214 13.12 -17.05 9.74
N THR A 215 14.16 -16.25 9.50
CA THR A 215 15.23 -15.98 10.46
C THR A 215 14.94 -14.82 11.41
N PHE A 216 13.91 -14.02 11.13
CA PHE A 216 13.52 -12.85 11.93
C PHE A 216 12.08 -12.94 12.48
N GLU A 217 11.34 -14.00 12.15
CA GLU A 217 9.98 -14.21 12.65
C GLU A 217 9.71 -15.71 12.84
N ASP A 218 9.58 -16.13 14.10
CA ASP A 218 9.35 -17.53 14.44
C ASP A 218 7.99 -18.04 13.95
N GLY A 219 7.96 -19.29 13.50
CA GLY A 219 6.73 -19.98 13.11
C GLY A 219 6.24 -19.67 11.68
N LYS A 220 6.90 -18.78 10.95
CA LYS A 220 6.65 -18.49 9.53
C LYS A 220 7.77 -18.99 8.63
N THR A 221 7.46 -19.21 7.36
CA THR A 221 8.49 -19.29 6.32
C THR A 221 8.96 -17.88 5.93
N MET A 222 10.11 -17.77 5.27
CA MET A 222 10.63 -16.49 4.76
C MET A 222 9.61 -15.82 3.82
N GLY A 223 8.97 -16.60 2.95
CA GLY A 223 7.91 -16.10 2.04
C GLY A 223 6.71 -15.57 2.81
N GLU A 224 6.21 -16.29 3.82
CA GLU A 224 5.07 -15.84 4.64
C GLU A 224 5.37 -14.55 5.38
N ALA A 225 6.55 -14.41 5.98
CA ALA A 225 6.94 -13.21 6.68
C ALA A 225 7.10 -11.99 5.74
N LEU A 226 7.65 -12.21 4.55
CA LEU A 226 7.83 -11.16 3.54
C LEU A 226 6.53 -10.82 2.79
N LEU A 227 5.56 -11.73 2.72
CA LEU A 227 4.25 -11.52 2.11
C LEU A 227 3.21 -10.93 3.08
N GLU A 228 3.61 -10.58 4.33
CA GLU A 228 2.71 -9.86 5.22
C GLU A 228 2.06 -8.68 4.47
N PRO A 229 0.71 -8.59 4.41
CA PRO A 229 0.04 -7.60 3.58
C PRO A 229 0.31 -6.17 4.02
N THR A 230 0.32 -5.26 3.07
CA THR A 230 0.31 -3.82 3.34
C THR A 230 -0.90 -3.45 4.18
N LYS A 231 -0.68 -2.75 5.28
CA LYS A 231 -1.74 -2.32 6.19
C LYS A 231 -2.61 -1.24 5.55
N ILE A 232 -3.92 -1.37 5.72
CA ILE A 232 -4.93 -0.41 5.25
C ILE A 232 -5.32 0.51 6.41
N TYR A 233 -5.03 1.81 6.29
CA TYR A 233 -5.26 2.82 7.33
C TYR A 233 -6.57 3.60 7.17
N VAL A 234 -7.40 3.25 6.19
CA VAL A 234 -8.57 4.05 5.77
C VAL A 234 -9.53 4.33 6.91
N LYS A 235 -9.94 3.31 7.68
CA LYS A 235 -10.97 3.48 8.73
C LYS A 235 -10.47 4.35 9.88
N SER A 236 -9.25 4.14 10.32
CA SER A 236 -8.64 4.92 11.41
C SER A 236 -8.39 6.36 10.99
N CYS A 237 -7.87 6.59 9.78
CA CYS A 237 -7.67 7.94 9.25
C CYS A 237 -8.98 8.69 9.04
N LEU A 238 -10.02 8.06 8.46
CA LEU A 238 -11.35 8.69 8.30
C LEU A 238 -11.96 9.10 9.65
N ALA A 239 -11.80 8.29 10.69
CA ALA A 239 -12.27 8.62 12.04
C ALA A 239 -11.55 9.85 12.60
N ALA A 240 -10.22 9.93 12.45
CA ALA A 240 -9.43 11.07 12.91
C ALA A 240 -9.72 12.35 12.10
N LEU A 241 -9.94 12.22 10.78
CA LEU A 241 -10.37 13.32 9.91
C LEU A 241 -11.76 13.85 10.29
N LYS A 242 -12.69 12.96 10.62
CA LYS A 242 -14.04 13.34 11.06
C LYS A 242 -14.04 14.09 12.40
N ALA A 243 -13.04 13.82 13.25
CA ALA A 243 -12.84 14.51 14.53
C ALA A 243 -12.03 15.82 14.41
N ASP A 244 -11.68 16.24 13.19
CA ASP A 244 -10.87 17.43 12.90
C ASP A 244 -9.51 17.40 13.66
N CYS A 245 -8.91 16.21 13.78
CA CYS A 245 -7.63 16.00 14.46
C CYS A 245 -6.42 15.98 13.51
N VAL A 246 -6.63 16.03 12.19
CA VAL A 246 -5.58 15.81 11.18
C VAL A 246 -5.44 17.03 10.29
N LYS A 247 -4.19 17.48 10.08
CA LYS A 247 -3.83 18.53 9.12
C LYS A 247 -3.13 17.99 7.87
N GLY A 248 -2.50 16.83 7.97
CA GLY A 248 -1.79 16.19 6.86
C GLY A 248 -1.61 14.69 7.10
N LEU A 249 -1.59 13.92 6.02
CA LEU A 249 -1.34 12.49 6.01
C LEU A 249 -0.30 12.19 4.95
N SER A 250 0.66 11.31 5.24
CA SER A 250 1.67 10.88 4.28
C SER A 250 1.82 9.36 4.33
N HIS A 251 1.44 8.69 3.25
CA HIS A 251 1.67 7.26 3.07
C HIS A 251 3.16 7.01 2.79
N ILE A 252 3.83 6.23 3.65
CA ILE A 252 5.27 5.99 3.53
C ILE A 252 5.49 4.81 2.58
N THR A 253 5.74 5.13 1.32
CA THR A 253 5.98 4.21 0.21
C THR A 253 7.42 4.30 -0.31
N GLY A 254 7.67 4.02 -1.58
CA GLY A 254 8.96 4.25 -2.22
C GLY A 254 9.40 5.71 -2.07
N GLY A 255 10.66 5.93 -1.72
CA GLY A 255 11.17 7.23 -1.28
C GLY A 255 11.21 7.40 0.24
N GLY A 256 10.54 6.52 1.03
CA GLY A 256 10.56 6.51 2.49
C GLY A 256 10.12 7.83 3.12
N PHE A 257 10.64 8.13 4.30
CA PHE A 257 10.31 9.38 5.02
C PHE A 257 10.76 10.63 4.26
N VAL A 258 11.95 10.57 3.68
CA VAL A 258 12.61 11.75 3.09
C VAL A 258 11.97 12.26 1.82
N GLU A 259 11.23 11.44 1.11
CA GLU A 259 10.54 11.84 -0.14
C GLU A 259 9.02 11.91 -0.01
N ASN A 260 8.39 11.19 0.95
CA ASN A 260 6.94 11.20 1.08
C ASN A 260 6.41 12.29 2.02
N ILE A 261 7.04 12.52 3.17
CA ILE A 261 6.61 13.58 4.10
C ILE A 261 6.64 14.97 3.44
N PRO A 262 7.65 15.36 2.64
CA PRO A 262 7.66 16.67 1.97
C PRO A 262 6.44 16.96 1.10
N ARG A 263 5.80 15.93 0.53
CA ARG A 263 4.65 16.09 -0.40
C ARG A 263 3.42 16.71 0.25
N VAL A 264 3.33 16.63 1.57
CA VAL A 264 2.16 17.10 2.35
C VAL A 264 2.49 18.32 3.20
N LEU A 265 3.65 18.93 2.99
CA LEU A 265 4.08 20.13 3.72
C LEU A 265 3.92 21.38 2.85
N PRO A 266 3.43 22.50 3.41
CA PRO A 266 3.49 23.78 2.73
C PRO A 266 4.90 24.35 2.74
N ASP A 267 5.14 25.33 1.88
CA ASP A 267 6.39 26.10 1.91
C ASP A 267 6.64 26.73 3.29
N GLY A 268 7.91 26.82 3.67
CA GLY A 268 8.32 27.52 4.91
C GLY A 268 8.33 26.65 6.17
N VAL A 269 7.96 25.37 6.08
CA VAL A 269 8.09 24.42 7.19
C VAL A 269 8.95 23.21 6.83
N THR A 270 9.46 22.55 7.84
CA THR A 270 10.21 21.28 7.74
C THR A 270 9.77 20.34 8.85
N VAL A 271 9.96 19.06 8.65
CA VAL A 271 9.72 18.02 9.66
C VAL A 271 11.04 17.41 10.11
N ASP A 272 11.24 17.39 11.41
CA ASP A 272 12.29 16.60 12.04
C ASP A 272 11.67 15.31 12.59
N VAL A 273 12.08 14.18 12.02
CA VAL A 273 11.71 12.82 12.47
C VAL A 273 12.79 12.31 13.39
N ASP A 274 12.41 11.80 14.56
CA ASP A 274 13.29 11.14 15.51
C ASP A 274 13.16 9.61 15.40
N ALA A 275 14.16 8.97 14.80
CA ALA A 275 14.21 7.53 14.60
C ALA A 275 14.37 6.73 15.93
N SER A 276 14.60 7.40 17.05
CA SER A 276 14.59 6.75 18.39
C SER A 276 13.18 6.63 18.98
N GLY A 277 12.18 7.26 18.36
CA GLY A 277 10.79 7.25 18.82
C GLY A 277 10.09 5.89 18.70
N TRP A 278 10.65 4.94 17.96
CA TRP A 278 10.14 3.56 17.85
C TRP A 278 11.27 2.55 17.63
N THR A 279 10.98 1.29 17.94
CA THR A 279 11.92 0.20 17.69
C THR A 279 11.79 -0.26 16.23
N LEU A 280 12.93 -0.41 15.56
CA LEU A 280 12.96 -0.98 14.19
C LEU A 280 12.43 -2.41 14.22
N PRO A 281 11.36 -2.73 13.44
CA PRO A 281 10.85 -4.11 13.39
C PRO A 281 11.89 -5.12 12.88
N PRO A 282 11.82 -6.39 13.33
CA PRO A 282 12.84 -7.40 13.04
C PRO A 282 13.16 -7.59 11.56
N VAL A 283 12.16 -7.51 10.67
CA VAL A 283 12.37 -7.61 9.22
C VAL A 283 13.32 -6.52 8.70
N PHE A 284 13.19 -5.29 9.18
CA PHE A 284 14.06 -4.18 8.75
C PHE A 284 15.46 -4.29 9.36
N ASP A 285 15.59 -4.81 10.58
CA ASP A 285 16.90 -5.09 11.15
C ASP A 285 17.63 -6.19 10.38
N TRP A 286 16.90 -7.26 9.99
CA TRP A 286 17.42 -8.29 9.10
C TRP A 286 17.89 -7.71 7.75
N LEU A 287 17.08 -6.86 7.11
CA LEU A 287 17.43 -6.20 5.85
C LEU A 287 18.70 -5.35 6.00
N ARG A 288 18.74 -4.52 7.06
CA ARG A 288 19.89 -3.66 7.38
C ARG A 288 21.18 -4.46 7.54
N VAL A 289 21.14 -5.52 8.33
CA VAL A 289 22.32 -6.35 8.63
C VAL A 289 22.75 -7.14 7.40
N THR A 290 21.82 -7.82 6.73
CA THR A 290 22.12 -8.65 5.56
C THR A 290 22.66 -7.82 4.39
N GLY A 291 22.12 -6.63 4.18
CA GLY A 291 22.53 -5.73 3.10
C GLY A 291 23.62 -4.75 3.47
N ASN A 292 24.05 -4.68 4.73
CA ASN A 292 24.90 -3.61 5.25
C ASN A 292 24.39 -2.21 4.79
N ILE A 293 23.05 -2.01 4.89
CA ILE A 293 22.37 -0.85 4.35
C ILE A 293 22.65 0.38 5.20
N THR A 294 22.96 1.50 4.59
CA THR A 294 23.18 2.78 5.32
C THR A 294 21.88 3.36 5.87
N PRO A 295 21.92 4.19 6.92
CA PRO A 295 20.72 4.85 7.48
C PRO A 295 19.93 5.64 6.43
N LEU A 296 20.62 6.36 5.56
CA LEU A 296 19.98 7.13 4.48
C LEU A 296 19.20 6.22 3.54
N GLU A 297 19.81 5.11 3.11
CA GLU A 297 19.17 4.17 2.21
C GLU A 297 17.98 3.46 2.89
N MET A 298 18.09 3.11 4.19
CA MET A 298 16.95 2.60 4.96
C MET A 298 15.79 3.61 4.97
N ALA A 299 16.07 4.87 5.34
CA ALA A 299 15.05 5.92 5.43
C ALA A 299 14.46 6.35 4.08
N LYS A 300 15.12 5.99 2.96
CA LYS A 300 14.70 6.30 1.59
C LYS A 300 14.00 5.15 0.89
N THR A 301 14.39 3.90 1.17
CA THR A 301 13.87 2.72 0.47
C THR A 301 12.66 2.11 1.18
N PHE A 302 12.65 2.14 2.52
CA PHE A 302 11.70 1.42 3.35
C PHE A 302 10.88 2.33 4.26
N ASN A 303 9.74 1.81 4.71
CA ASN A 303 8.92 2.46 5.73
C ASN A 303 9.50 2.33 7.16
N CYS A 304 10.48 1.46 7.37
CA CYS A 304 11.18 1.22 8.64
C CYS A 304 10.25 1.03 9.85
N GLY A 305 9.05 0.52 9.64
CA GLY A 305 8.06 0.25 10.69
C GLY A 305 6.94 1.28 10.81
N ILE A 306 6.95 2.36 10.02
CA ILE A 306 5.90 3.39 9.98
C ILE A 306 5.30 3.44 8.58
N GLY A 307 4.05 3.00 8.43
CA GLY A 307 3.39 2.99 7.13
C GLY A 307 2.62 4.29 6.81
N MET A 308 2.19 5.03 7.83
CA MET A 308 1.49 6.31 7.65
C MET A 308 2.04 7.33 8.65
N ALA A 309 2.48 8.49 8.17
CA ALA A 309 2.76 9.65 9.00
C ALA A 309 1.54 10.57 9.03
N VAL A 310 1.18 11.04 10.24
CA VAL A 310 0.00 11.86 10.49
C VAL A 310 0.41 13.16 11.16
N ILE A 311 0.10 14.30 10.56
CA ILE A 311 0.40 15.61 11.13
C ILE A 311 -0.84 16.11 11.86
N VAL A 312 -0.71 16.39 13.14
CA VAL A 312 -1.79 16.78 14.03
C VAL A 312 -1.46 18.08 14.78
N PRO A 313 -2.46 18.92 15.12
CA PRO A 313 -2.23 20.04 16.03
C PRO A 313 -1.72 19.56 17.39
N ALA A 314 -0.82 20.30 18.04
CA ALA A 314 -0.21 19.90 19.32
C ALA A 314 -1.26 19.64 20.42
N ASP A 315 -2.34 20.42 20.44
CA ASP A 315 -3.45 20.27 21.39
C ASP A 315 -4.40 19.09 21.08
N LYS A 316 -4.28 18.48 19.90
CA LYS A 316 -5.09 17.35 19.44
C LYS A 316 -4.37 15.99 19.52
N VAL A 317 -3.10 15.97 19.93
CA VAL A 317 -2.28 14.74 19.97
C VAL A 317 -2.94 13.62 20.75
N ALA A 318 -3.39 13.89 21.98
CA ALA A 318 -4.01 12.89 22.84
C ALA A 318 -5.33 12.35 22.27
N GLU A 319 -6.14 13.21 21.68
CA GLU A 319 -7.41 12.83 21.04
C GLU A 319 -7.15 11.99 19.77
N ALA A 320 -6.25 12.43 18.92
CA ALA A 320 -5.87 11.69 17.70
C ALA A 320 -5.28 10.31 18.03
N THR A 321 -4.34 10.25 18.98
CA THR A 321 -3.73 8.98 19.43
C THR A 321 -4.81 8.01 19.89
N LYS A 322 -5.73 8.49 20.76
CA LYS A 322 -6.82 7.63 21.24
C LYS A 322 -7.71 7.13 20.09
N ILE A 323 -8.05 7.97 19.12
CA ILE A 323 -8.87 7.56 17.97
C ILE A 323 -8.15 6.46 17.17
N PHE A 324 -6.87 6.61 16.90
CA PHE A 324 -6.08 5.60 16.17
C PHE A 324 -5.99 4.29 16.95
N GLU A 325 -5.70 4.35 18.25
CA GLU A 325 -5.62 3.17 19.11
C GLU A 325 -6.97 2.44 19.25
N ASP A 326 -8.09 3.18 19.37
CA ASP A 326 -9.44 2.61 19.38
C ASP A 326 -9.79 1.88 18.06
N HIS A 327 -9.07 2.18 16.96
CA HIS A 327 -9.17 1.49 15.66
C HIS A 327 -8.09 0.43 15.44
N GLY A 328 -7.32 0.09 16.49
CA GLY A 328 -6.32 -0.99 16.45
C GLY A 328 -4.97 -0.57 15.87
N GLU A 329 -4.69 0.73 15.76
CA GLU A 329 -3.38 1.22 15.36
C GLU A 329 -2.40 1.22 16.54
N THR A 330 -1.13 0.94 16.25
CA THR A 330 -0.04 1.29 17.16
C THR A 330 0.50 2.65 16.76
N VAL A 331 0.51 3.60 17.68
CA VAL A 331 0.85 5.00 17.42
C VAL A 331 2.16 5.36 18.10
N TYR A 332 3.02 6.02 17.35
CA TYR A 332 4.29 6.56 17.86
C TYR A 332 4.33 8.08 17.67
N HIS A 333 4.91 8.79 18.61
CA HIS A 333 5.30 10.17 18.42
C HIS A 333 6.66 10.19 17.72
N ILE A 334 6.68 10.51 16.44
CA ILE A 334 7.89 10.36 15.62
C ILE A 334 8.57 11.68 15.24
N GLY A 335 7.94 12.83 15.50
CA GLY A 335 8.57 14.09 15.14
C GLY A 335 7.71 15.32 15.35
N THR A 336 8.24 16.45 14.88
CA THR A 336 7.59 17.77 14.98
C THR A 336 7.79 18.57 13.70
N VAL A 337 6.84 19.47 13.45
CA VAL A 337 6.92 20.47 12.39
C VAL A 337 7.53 21.75 12.97
N ARG A 338 8.51 22.32 12.29
CA ARG A 338 9.11 23.60 12.66
C ARG A 338 9.28 24.51 11.45
N ALA A 339 9.58 25.79 11.70
CA ALA A 339 9.93 26.73 10.65
C ALA A 339 11.18 26.26 9.89
N LYS A 340 11.12 26.27 8.56
CA LYS A 340 12.22 25.91 7.65
C LYS A 340 13.15 27.10 7.47
N LYS A 341 14.45 26.92 7.73
CA LYS A 341 15.47 27.91 7.41
C LYS A 341 15.85 27.84 5.92
N ALA A 342 16.48 28.89 5.45
CA ALA A 342 16.96 28.92 4.06
C ALA A 342 17.92 27.74 3.77
N GLN A 343 17.68 27.03 2.66
CA GLN A 343 18.46 25.88 2.19
C GLN A 343 18.39 24.62 3.11
N GLU A 344 17.47 24.57 4.07
CA GLU A 344 17.19 23.33 4.81
C GLU A 344 16.37 22.34 3.97
N PRO A 345 16.55 21.03 4.18
CA PRO A 345 15.66 20.03 3.59
C PRO A 345 14.24 20.14 4.17
N SER A 346 13.24 19.68 3.44
CA SER A 346 11.85 19.66 3.91
C SER A 346 11.57 18.55 4.93
N THR A 347 12.43 17.54 5.00
CA THR A 347 12.36 16.48 6.02
C THR A 347 13.76 16.02 6.39
N THR A 348 13.99 15.86 7.68
CA THR A 348 15.21 15.28 8.25
C THR A 348 14.82 14.13 9.17
N VAL A 349 15.49 12.98 9.03
CA VAL A 349 15.37 11.85 9.95
C VAL A 349 16.65 11.75 10.73
N ASN A 350 16.57 11.86 12.03
CA ASN A 350 17.72 11.82 12.96
C ASN A 350 17.66 10.55 13.79
N GLY A 351 18.79 9.85 13.88
CA GLY A 351 18.99 8.74 14.79
C GLY A 351 20.09 9.07 15.80
N SER A 352 19.82 8.89 17.08
CA SER A 352 20.87 8.87 18.12
C SER A 352 21.70 7.58 17.98
N ALA A 353 22.86 7.52 18.65
CA ALA A 353 23.65 6.28 18.72
C ALA A 353 22.78 5.11 19.23
N GLY A 354 22.78 4.00 18.51
CA GLY A 354 21.93 2.83 18.78
C GLY A 354 20.58 2.83 18.08
N SER A 355 20.07 3.98 17.59
CA SER A 355 18.81 4.01 16.84
C SER A 355 18.94 3.16 15.58
N TRP A 356 17.94 2.32 15.34
CA TRP A 356 17.89 1.33 14.28
C TRP A 356 19.11 0.42 14.19
N GLY A 357 19.80 0.21 15.34
CA GLY A 357 20.99 -0.65 15.43
C GLY A 357 22.26 -0.07 14.81
N TYR A 358 22.32 1.21 14.48
CA TYR A 358 23.55 1.88 14.08
C TYR A 358 24.33 2.37 15.29
N PRO A 359 25.68 2.14 15.34
CA PRO A 359 26.48 2.44 16.52
C PRO A 359 26.62 3.95 16.79
N ASP A 360 26.63 4.77 15.74
CA ASP A 360 26.82 6.21 15.82
C ASP A 360 25.51 6.94 15.53
N ALA A 361 25.44 8.22 15.92
CA ALA A 361 24.35 9.10 15.52
C ALA A 361 24.42 9.36 14.00
N TRP A 362 23.24 9.44 13.39
CA TRP A 362 23.12 9.58 11.94
C TRP A 362 22.00 10.53 11.55
N THR A 363 22.03 11.01 10.31
CA THR A 363 21.00 11.86 9.75
C THR A 363 20.74 11.49 8.29
N ALA A 364 19.46 11.36 7.92
CA ALA A 364 19.01 11.25 6.54
C ALA A 364 18.15 12.49 6.19
N LYS A 365 18.28 13.01 4.97
CA LYS A 365 17.63 14.26 4.57
C LYS A 365 16.95 14.12 3.22
N SER A 366 15.83 14.82 3.04
CA SER A 366 15.22 15.00 1.72
C SER A 366 16.16 15.79 0.79
N ALA A 367 16.00 15.59 -0.52
CA ALA A 367 16.80 16.28 -1.52
C ALA A 367 16.41 17.77 -1.68
N HIS A 368 15.20 18.13 -1.24
CA HIS A 368 14.60 19.47 -1.41
C HIS A 368 14.05 20.03 -0.10
#